data_e091fb55e83c5911a8f41ea8f476e05c
#
_entry.id   e091fb55e83c5911a8f41ea8f476e05c
#
_cell.length_a   1.000
_cell.length_b   1.000
_cell.length_c   1.000
_cell.angle_alpha   90.00
_cell.angle_beta   90.00
_cell.angle_gamma   90.00
#
_symmetry.space_group_name_H-M   'P 1'
#
loop_
_entity.id
_entity.type
_entity.pdbx_description
1 polymer ?
#
loop_
_entity_poly.entity_id
_entity_poly.type
_entity_poly.pdbx_seq_one_letter_code
_entity_poly.pdbx_strand_id
1 'polypeptide(L)'
;AEITGLPSLGDDSGLEVESLDGAPGIFSARYAGKKGNDSLNNQKLLKEISLKKNRSAKFVSILSFLDPELKNPFFSYGELFGKIIDSPKGKGGFGYDPIFQVKNSNLTLAEISKTERMRISHRTMSTLKMITLLKESKIY
;
A
#
# COMPACT_ATOMS: atom_id res chain seq x y z
N ALA A 1 -17.38 -4.64 -13.75
CA ALA A 1 -18.81 -4.32 -13.60
C ALA A 1 -19.54 -4.42 -14.95
N GLU A 2 -19.21 -3.62 -15.96
CA GLU A 2 -19.94 -3.56 -17.25
C GLU A 2 -20.06 -4.91 -17.96
N ILE A 3 -18.99 -5.72 -18.00
CA ILE A 3 -18.98 -7.01 -18.70
C ILE A 3 -19.84 -8.06 -17.99
N THR A 4 -19.85 -8.05 -16.67
CA THR A 4 -20.51 -9.10 -15.85
C THR A 4 -21.91 -8.71 -15.39
N GLY A 5 -22.26 -7.41 -15.44
CA GLY A 5 -23.46 -6.88 -14.83
C GLY A 5 -23.49 -6.96 -13.29
N LEU A 6 -22.34 -7.18 -12.65
CA LEU A 6 -22.24 -7.33 -11.20
C LEU A 6 -21.42 -6.18 -10.58
N PRO A 7 -21.74 -5.79 -9.32
CA PRO A 7 -20.89 -4.90 -8.57
C PRO A 7 -19.46 -5.42 -8.48
N SER A 8 -18.50 -4.53 -8.62
CA SER A 8 -17.07 -4.87 -8.68
C SER A 8 -16.26 -3.97 -7.77
N LEU A 9 -15.31 -4.56 -7.05
CA LEU A 9 -14.34 -3.85 -6.22
C LEU A 9 -12.94 -4.04 -6.78
N GLY A 10 -12.24 -2.93 -7.05
CA GLY A 10 -10.83 -2.92 -7.43
C GLY A 10 -9.96 -2.43 -6.27
N ASP A 11 -8.78 -3.02 -6.09
CA ASP A 11 -7.74 -2.60 -5.13
C ASP A 11 -6.44 -2.33 -5.89
N ASP A 12 -5.91 -1.13 -5.75
CA ASP A 12 -4.55 -0.80 -6.17
C ASP A 12 -3.78 -0.22 -4.98
N SER A 13 -2.59 -0.77 -4.73
CA SER A 13 -1.76 -0.39 -3.59
C SER A 13 -0.29 -0.34 -3.97
N GLY A 14 0.43 0.61 -3.39
CA GLY A 14 1.84 0.79 -3.63
C GLY A 14 2.59 1.46 -2.51
N LEU A 15 3.91 1.45 -2.63
CA LEU A 15 4.83 2.20 -1.79
C LEU A 15 5.25 3.46 -2.54
N GLU A 16 5.16 4.60 -1.89
CA GLU A 16 5.69 5.88 -2.38
C GLU A 16 6.84 6.35 -1.50
N VAL A 17 7.98 6.68 -2.11
CA VAL A 17 9.16 7.21 -1.42
C VAL A 17 9.37 8.65 -1.87
N GLU A 18 9.35 9.58 -0.91
CA GLU A 18 9.36 11.02 -1.19
C GLU A 18 10.61 11.45 -1.98
N SER A 19 11.79 11.00 -1.59
CA SER A 19 13.06 11.36 -2.26
C SER A 19 13.26 10.71 -3.63
N LEU A 20 12.32 9.85 -4.06
CA LEU A 20 12.26 9.22 -5.38
C LEU A 20 11.03 9.68 -6.18
N ASP A 21 10.50 10.88 -5.86
CA ASP A 21 9.34 11.47 -6.53
C ASP A 21 8.13 10.53 -6.57
N GLY A 22 7.94 9.75 -5.49
CA GLY A 22 6.84 8.79 -5.33
C GLY A 22 7.12 7.40 -5.91
N ALA A 23 8.28 7.15 -6.52
CA ALA A 23 8.62 5.77 -6.91
C ALA A 23 8.80 4.88 -5.67
N PRO A 24 8.50 3.58 -5.79
CA PRO A 24 8.03 2.80 -6.92
C PRO A 24 6.56 3.03 -7.34
N GLY A 25 5.68 3.58 -6.48
CA GLY A 25 4.29 3.91 -6.80
C GLY A 25 3.52 2.73 -7.40
N ILE A 26 2.88 2.94 -8.55
CA ILE A 26 2.10 1.91 -9.27
C ILE A 26 2.95 0.73 -9.78
N PHE A 27 4.27 0.86 -9.74
CA PHE A 27 5.21 -0.21 -10.13
C PHE A 27 5.70 -1.04 -8.94
N SER A 28 5.15 -0.82 -7.73
CA SER A 28 5.62 -1.47 -6.49
C SER A 28 5.80 -2.98 -6.61
N ALA A 29 4.84 -3.68 -7.19
CA ALA A 29 4.90 -5.14 -7.32
C ALA A 29 5.98 -5.63 -8.31
N ARG A 30 6.40 -4.80 -9.26
CA ARG A 30 7.32 -5.14 -10.35
C ARG A 30 8.49 -4.17 -10.51
N TYR A 31 8.89 -3.52 -9.43
CA TYR A 31 9.87 -2.45 -9.45
C TYR A 31 11.24 -2.87 -9.99
N ALA A 32 11.68 -4.08 -9.69
CA ALA A 32 12.93 -4.65 -10.21
C ALA A 32 12.76 -5.44 -11.53
N GLY A 33 11.56 -5.54 -12.08
CA GLY A 33 11.30 -6.21 -13.35
C GLY A 33 9.92 -6.86 -13.47
N LYS A 34 9.66 -7.50 -14.62
CA LYS A 34 8.33 -8.03 -14.98
C LYS A 34 7.80 -9.16 -14.08
N LYS A 35 8.69 -9.97 -13.49
CA LYS A 35 8.31 -11.04 -12.55
C LYS A 35 8.49 -10.49 -11.15
N GLY A 36 7.44 -10.05 -10.50
CA GLY A 36 7.52 -9.52 -9.13
C GLY A 36 8.35 -10.42 -8.20
N ASN A 37 9.37 -9.83 -7.58
CA ASN A 37 10.25 -10.48 -6.62
C ASN A 37 10.56 -9.49 -5.51
N ASP A 38 10.02 -9.74 -4.33
CA ASP A 38 10.13 -8.83 -3.19
C ASP A 38 11.59 -8.54 -2.81
N SER A 39 12.45 -9.56 -2.83
CA SER A 39 13.87 -9.38 -2.50
C SER A 39 14.57 -8.47 -3.50
N LEU A 40 14.35 -8.67 -4.81
CA LEU A 40 14.93 -7.82 -5.85
C LEU A 40 14.36 -6.40 -5.82
N ASN A 41 13.06 -6.26 -5.55
CA ASN A 41 12.42 -4.95 -5.39
C ASN A 41 13.03 -4.18 -4.22
N ASN A 42 13.22 -4.84 -3.07
CA ASN A 42 13.85 -4.25 -1.90
C ASN A 42 15.31 -3.85 -2.17
N GLN A 43 16.10 -4.72 -2.81
CA GLN A 43 17.48 -4.42 -3.16
C GLN A 43 17.60 -3.21 -4.10
N LYS A 44 16.74 -3.15 -5.12
CA LYS A 44 16.70 -2.01 -6.04
C LYS A 44 16.37 -0.72 -5.30
N LEU A 45 15.31 -0.73 -4.48
CA LEU A 45 14.91 0.44 -3.70
C LEU A 45 16.03 0.92 -2.77
N LEU A 46 16.65 0.01 -2.01
CA LEU A 46 17.75 0.35 -1.10
C LEU A 46 18.95 0.94 -1.85
N LYS A 47 19.26 0.44 -3.03
CA LYS A 47 20.33 0.99 -3.89
C LYS A 47 20.00 2.42 -4.33
N GLU A 48 18.79 2.67 -4.81
CA GLU A 48 18.39 3.99 -5.31
C GLU A 48 18.30 5.05 -4.21
N ILE A 49 17.92 4.63 -2.98
CA ILE A 49 17.81 5.55 -1.85
C ILE A 49 19.11 5.71 -1.06
N SER A 50 20.17 4.95 -1.38
CA SER A 50 21.40 4.85 -0.57
C SER A 50 22.08 6.19 -0.27
N LEU A 51 22.05 7.13 -1.21
CA LEU A 51 22.65 8.47 -1.07
C LEU A 51 21.63 9.56 -0.68
N LYS A 52 20.36 9.19 -0.47
CA LYS A 52 19.32 10.14 -0.12
C LYS A 52 19.24 10.32 1.39
N LYS A 53 19.21 11.56 1.86
CA LYS A 53 19.03 11.90 3.30
C LYS A 53 17.56 11.73 3.71
N ASN A 54 16.63 12.13 2.84
CA ASN A 54 15.20 11.96 3.10
C ASN A 54 14.79 10.51 2.80
N ARG A 55 14.32 9.83 3.83
CA ARG A 55 13.88 8.42 3.80
C ARG A 55 12.38 8.28 3.95
N SER A 56 11.65 9.41 4.00
CA SER A 56 10.19 9.42 4.18
C SER A 56 9.51 8.59 3.10
N ALA A 57 8.59 7.76 3.53
CA ALA A 57 7.82 6.89 2.65
C ALA A 57 6.42 6.67 3.21
N LYS A 58 5.50 6.28 2.35
CA LYS A 58 4.16 5.84 2.74
C LYS A 58 3.69 4.68 1.87
N PHE A 59 2.96 3.77 2.46
CA PHE A 59 2.09 2.88 1.70
C PHE A 59 0.76 3.57 1.42
N VAL A 60 0.25 3.33 0.24
CA VAL A 60 -1.03 3.88 -0.26
C VAL A 60 -1.91 2.73 -0.72
N SER A 61 -3.21 2.79 -0.44
CA SER A 61 -4.23 1.92 -1.01
C SER A 61 -5.38 2.76 -1.51
N ILE A 62 -5.80 2.49 -2.74
CA ILE A 62 -7.01 3.06 -3.34
C ILE A 62 -7.95 1.90 -3.65
N LEU A 63 -9.17 1.97 -3.12
CA LEU A 63 -10.25 1.08 -3.51
C LEU A 63 -11.21 1.83 -4.43
N SER A 64 -11.65 1.14 -5.48
CA SER A 64 -12.69 1.61 -6.40
C SER A 64 -13.84 0.62 -6.38
N PHE A 65 -15.04 1.08 -6.06
CA PHE A 65 -16.25 0.27 -6.12
C PHE A 65 -17.18 0.82 -7.22
N LEU A 66 -17.60 -0.04 -8.12
CA LEU A 66 -18.55 0.27 -9.18
C LEU A 66 -19.68 -0.77 -9.18
N ASP A 67 -20.90 -0.29 -9.03
CA ASP A 67 -22.11 -1.02 -9.32
C ASP A 67 -22.61 -0.57 -10.69
N PRO A 68 -23.01 -1.49 -11.61
CA PRO A 68 -23.51 -1.14 -12.93
C PRO A 68 -24.75 -0.22 -12.92
N GLU A 69 -25.52 -0.24 -11.84
CA GLU A 69 -26.69 0.63 -11.67
C GLU A 69 -26.33 2.06 -11.23
N LEU A 70 -25.08 2.30 -10.88
CA LEU A 70 -24.59 3.61 -10.45
C LEU A 70 -23.95 4.37 -11.60
N LYS A 71 -24.15 5.70 -11.61
CA LYS A 71 -23.51 6.59 -12.63
C LYS A 71 -22.01 6.73 -12.42
N ASN A 72 -21.54 6.71 -11.18
CA ASN A 72 -20.15 6.99 -10.84
C ASN A 72 -19.62 5.96 -9.84
N PRO A 73 -18.34 5.57 -9.94
CA PRO A 73 -17.69 4.74 -8.95
C PRO A 73 -17.48 5.48 -7.62
N PHE A 74 -17.46 4.75 -6.54
CA PHE A 74 -16.94 5.22 -5.25
C PHE A 74 -15.44 4.96 -5.17
N PHE A 75 -14.72 5.89 -4.56
CA PHE A 75 -13.30 5.73 -4.26
C PHE A 75 -13.05 5.93 -2.78
N SER A 76 -12.18 5.11 -2.22
CA SER A 76 -11.65 5.31 -0.88
C SER A 76 -10.14 5.20 -0.88
N TYR A 77 -9.51 5.87 0.09
CA TYR A 77 -8.07 6.05 0.17
C TYR A 77 -7.57 5.78 1.58
N GLY A 78 -6.49 4.99 1.68
CA GLY A 78 -5.80 4.71 2.92
C GLY A 78 -4.30 4.90 2.80
N GLU A 79 -3.66 5.39 3.86
CA GLU A 79 -2.21 5.62 3.92
C GLU A 79 -1.63 5.05 5.20
N LEU A 80 -0.38 4.62 5.12
CA LEU A 80 0.44 4.29 6.27
C LEU A 80 1.80 4.96 6.12
N PHE A 81 2.09 5.92 6.97
CA PHE A 81 3.34 6.68 6.95
C PHE A 81 4.48 5.97 7.67
N GLY A 82 5.69 6.17 7.16
CA GLY A 82 6.91 5.61 7.71
C GLY A 82 8.16 6.12 7.02
N LYS A 83 9.20 5.33 7.09
CA LYS A 83 10.48 5.59 6.39
C LYS A 83 11.14 4.29 5.96
N ILE A 84 12.00 4.38 4.94
CA ILE A 84 12.84 3.26 4.49
C ILE A 84 14.12 3.22 5.34
N ILE A 85 14.41 2.07 5.93
CA ILE A 85 15.65 1.80 6.68
C ILE A 85 16.74 1.26 5.77
N ASP A 86 17.99 1.21 6.26
CA ASP A 86 19.17 0.86 5.44
C ASP A 86 19.30 -0.64 5.14
N SER A 87 18.71 -1.48 5.96
CA SER A 87 18.79 -2.95 5.82
C SER A 87 17.52 -3.62 6.30
N PRO A 88 17.11 -4.75 5.68
CA PRO A 88 15.91 -5.46 6.07
C PRO A 88 15.93 -5.94 7.52
N LYS A 89 14.80 -5.82 8.22
CA LYS A 89 14.58 -6.33 9.59
C LYS A 89 13.23 -7.04 9.66
N GLY A 90 13.18 -8.13 10.43
CA GLY A 90 11.98 -8.94 10.60
C GLY A 90 11.81 -9.99 9.50
N LYS A 91 10.86 -10.92 9.72
CA LYS A 91 10.55 -12.04 8.82
C LYS A 91 9.08 -12.12 8.45
N GLY A 92 8.26 -11.23 9.00
CA GLY A 92 6.82 -11.20 8.73
C GLY A 92 6.48 -10.38 7.48
N GLY A 93 5.21 -10.45 7.07
CA GLY A 93 4.69 -9.62 5.99
C GLY A 93 5.11 -10.06 4.60
N PHE A 94 5.13 -9.11 3.67
CA PHE A 94 5.47 -9.29 2.26
C PHE A 94 5.95 -7.96 1.65
N GLY A 95 6.44 -8.01 0.43
CA GLY A 95 6.84 -6.81 -0.31
C GLY A 95 7.96 -6.04 0.39
N TYR A 96 7.69 -4.78 0.67
CA TYR A 96 8.63 -3.85 1.30
C TYR A 96 8.57 -3.83 2.83
N ASP A 97 7.75 -4.67 3.46
CA ASP A 97 7.58 -4.71 4.92
C ASP A 97 8.89 -4.79 5.71
N PRO A 98 9.92 -5.57 5.27
CA PRO A 98 11.19 -5.67 6.00
C PRO A 98 12.04 -4.40 6.01
N ILE A 99 11.81 -3.49 5.06
CA ILE A 99 12.57 -2.23 4.96
C ILE A 99 11.75 -0.99 5.30
N PHE A 100 10.46 -1.16 5.62
CA PHE A 100 9.56 -0.07 5.97
C PHE A 100 9.36 0.03 7.47
N GLN A 101 9.97 1.02 8.10
CA GLN A 101 9.78 1.34 9.52
C GLN A 101 8.55 2.25 9.69
N VAL A 102 7.62 1.81 10.53
CA VAL A 102 6.36 2.53 10.78
C VAL A 102 6.64 3.85 11.51
N LYS A 103 5.93 4.92 11.13
CA LYS A 103 6.02 6.22 11.80
C LYS A 103 5.71 6.09 13.30
N ASN A 104 6.48 6.75 14.14
CA ASN A 104 6.39 6.70 15.60
C ASN A 104 6.64 5.29 16.20
N SER A 105 7.30 4.42 15.46
CA SER A 105 7.74 3.11 15.91
C SER A 105 9.22 2.89 15.58
N ASN A 106 9.90 2.04 16.36
CA ASN A 106 11.25 1.58 16.05
C ASN A 106 11.26 0.25 15.26
N LEU A 107 10.06 -0.29 14.97
CA LEU A 107 9.89 -1.58 14.31
C LEU A 107 9.48 -1.38 12.85
N THR A 108 9.92 -2.32 12.00
CA THR A 108 9.41 -2.46 10.64
C THR A 108 8.06 -3.18 10.63
N LEU A 109 7.36 -3.09 9.50
CA LEU A 109 6.13 -3.87 9.30
C LEU A 109 6.38 -5.38 9.40
N ALA A 110 7.59 -5.86 9.06
CA ALA A 110 7.95 -7.27 9.18
C ALA A 110 8.29 -7.71 10.61
N GLU A 111 8.53 -6.79 11.53
CA GLU A 111 8.81 -7.07 12.94
C GLU A 111 7.56 -7.04 13.82
N ILE A 112 6.53 -6.27 13.43
CA ILE A 112 5.28 -6.21 14.21
C ILE A 112 4.38 -7.43 13.96
N SER A 113 3.51 -7.72 14.92
CA SER A 113 2.59 -8.86 14.81
C SER A 113 1.63 -8.72 13.62
N LYS A 114 1.14 -9.86 13.10
CA LYS A 114 0.15 -9.87 12.03
C LYS A 114 -1.10 -9.06 12.39
N THR A 115 -1.59 -9.23 13.61
CA THR A 115 -2.78 -8.52 14.11
C THR A 115 -2.58 -7.01 14.12
N GLU A 116 -1.44 -6.53 14.66
CA GLU A 116 -1.14 -5.10 14.69
C GLU A 116 -0.93 -4.54 13.28
N ARG A 117 -0.19 -5.26 12.42
CA ARG A 117 -0.01 -4.87 11.02
C ARG A 117 -1.33 -4.72 10.29
N MET A 118 -2.26 -5.66 10.47
CA MET A 118 -3.61 -5.55 9.89
C MET A 118 -4.35 -4.34 10.43
N ARG A 119 -4.27 -4.06 11.73
CA ARG A 119 -4.96 -2.93 12.36
C ARG A 119 -4.54 -1.57 11.80
N ILE A 120 -3.25 -1.38 11.51
CA ILE A 120 -2.70 -0.09 11.07
C ILE A 120 -2.55 0.02 9.55
N SER A 121 -2.85 -1.03 8.79
CA SER A 121 -2.52 -1.06 7.36
C SER A 121 -3.32 -0.03 6.55
N HIS A 122 -2.68 0.48 5.49
CA HIS A 122 -3.30 1.34 4.48
C HIS A 122 -4.56 0.71 3.86
N ARG A 123 -4.54 -0.62 3.61
CA ARG A 123 -5.69 -1.37 3.09
C ARG A 123 -6.85 -1.43 4.08
N THR A 124 -6.57 -1.62 5.35
CA THR A 124 -7.63 -1.57 6.38
C THR A 124 -8.28 -0.19 6.41
N MET A 125 -7.48 0.87 6.33
CA MET A 125 -8.01 2.24 6.32
C MET A 125 -8.88 2.52 5.09
N SER A 126 -8.45 2.15 3.89
CA SER A 126 -9.25 2.32 2.67
C SER A 126 -10.52 1.46 2.72
N THR A 127 -10.44 0.22 3.22
CA THR A 127 -11.59 -0.68 3.35
C THR A 127 -12.65 -0.12 4.31
N LEU A 128 -12.24 0.34 5.49
CA LEU A 128 -13.18 0.93 6.45
C LEU A 128 -13.88 2.17 5.89
N LYS A 129 -13.13 3.03 5.19
CA LYS A 129 -13.72 4.19 4.49
C LYS A 129 -14.70 3.78 3.39
N MET A 130 -14.38 2.75 2.60
CA MET A 130 -15.29 2.24 1.57
C MET A 130 -16.58 1.72 2.19
N ILE A 131 -16.50 0.94 3.27
CA ILE A 131 -17.67 0.45 4.00
C ILE A 131 -18.54 1.61 4.49
N THR A 132 -17.93 2.67 5.01
CA THR A 132 -18.66 3.87 5.46
C THR A 132 -19.38 4.55 4.29
N LEU A 133 -18.69 4.78 3.18
CA LEU A 133 -19.26 5.39 1.97
C LEU A 133 -20.47 4.59 1.44
N LEU A 134 -20.36 3.27 1.38
CA LEU A 134 -21.44 2.41 0.89
C LEU A 134 -22.66 2.44 1.83
N LYS A 135 -22.46 2.44 3.15
CA LYS A 135 -23.55 2.56 4.13
C LYS A 135 -24.24 3.93 4.06
N GLU A 136 -23.49 5.01 3.93
CA GLU A 136 -24.03 6.38 3.84
C GLU A 136 -24.80 6.60 2.53
N SER A 137 -24.38 5.95 1.45
CA SER A 137 -25.04 6.01 0.14
C SER A 137 -26.38 5.24 0.11
N LYS A 138 -26.69 4.45 1.13
CA LYS A 138 -27.88 3.57 1.22
C LYS A 138 -28.01 2.57 0.06
N ILE A 139 -26.89 2.19 -0.53
CA ILE A 139 -26.84 1.25 -1.65
C ILE A 139 -26.79 -0.18 -1.10
N TYR A 140 -26.11 -0.36 0.06
CA TYR A 140 -25.99 -1.65 0.76
C TYR A 140 -26.14 -1.47 2.27
#